data_f52cd0a617564999ecbb94bda92a08a1
#
_entry.id   f52cd0a617564999ecbb94bda92a08a1
#
_cell.length_a   1.000
_cell.length_b   1.000
_cell.length_c   1.000
_cell.angle_alpha   90.00
_cell.angle_beta   90.00
_cell.angle_gamma   90.00
#
_symmetry.space_group_name_H-M   'P 1'
#
loop_
_entity.id
_entity.type
_entity.pdbx_description
1 polymer ?
#
loop_
_entity_poly.entity_id
_entity_poly.type
_entity_poly.pdbx_seq_one_letter_code
_entity_poly.pdbx_strand_id
1 'polypeptide(L)'
;MIRVALVGIGGMGRCHFNCYKNVTNAELVAVCDVRTERAREIAGPDMPIYESLDEMLEKEQFDMLDICTPSYLHREMSVKALEHGLNVLCEKPMSLNSTDAAAIKAAAERSGKLFMTAHVVRFMEPYAYLKTVTNAGAHGRLLRLDMRRISSVPLWSWNNWMLDLEKSGGTPIDLSIHDLDFIQYMLGQPDSVRGVYRKLKDNCDSITSELFYGDTLVTAEGAWYSYKLPFTCTYSAVFENGTLEYHGGKVYENGEEVELDAGKVIGDTGINISGVGGYAGEIEYFASCVERGEAPKVVTPESSLASVSLVERILENSIVL
;
A
#
# COMPACT_ATOMS: atom_id res chain seq x y z
N MET A 1 -19.59 15.73 0.71
CA MET A 1 -19.30 14.38 0.14
C MET A 1 -18.35 14.61 -1.03
N ILE A 2 -17.20 13.95 -1.02
CA ILE A 2 -16.15 14.11 -2.02
C ILE A 2 -16.50 13.30 -3.26
N ARG A 3 -16.47 13.93 -4.44
CA ARG A 3 -16.67 13.27 -5.73
C ARG A 3 -15.36 12.67 -6.19
N VAL A 4 -15.34 11.37 -6.46
CA VAL A 4 -14.12 10.60 -6.77
C VAL A 4 -14.21 9.99 -8.17
N ALA A 5 -13.14 10.08 -8.94
CA ALA A 5 -12.95 9.25 -10.12
C ALA A 5 -11.87 8.19 -9.84
N LEU A 6 -12.09 6.97 -10.34
CA LEU A 6 -11.17 5.84 -10.18
C LEU A 6 -10.49 5.53 -11.51
N VAL A 7 -9.17 5.49 -11.53
CA VAL A 7 -8.40 5.04 -12.71
C VAL A 7 -7.72 3.70 -12.46
N GLY A 8 -8.01 2.74 -13.35
CA GLY A 8 -7.59 1.34 -13.21
C GLY A 8 -8.58 0.53 -12.38
N ILE A 9 -9.42 -0.30 -13.01
CA ILE A 9 -10.36 -1.20 -12.31
C ILE A 9 -9.90 -2.67 -12.39
N GLY A 10 -8.58 -2.87 -12.22
CA GLY A 10 -7.95 -4.19 -12.06
C GLY A 10 -8.28 -4.83 -10.70
N GLY A 11 -7.35 -5.62 -10.14
CA GLY A 11 -7.52 -6.25 -8.82
C GLY A 11 -7.76 -5.23 -7.72
N MET A 12 -6.80 -4.29 -7.52
CA MET A 12 -6.91 -3.27 -6.49
C MET A 12 -8.01 -2.26 -6.77
N GLY A 13 -8.16 -1.79 -8.02
CA GLY A 13 -9.25 -0.88 -8.36
C GLY A 13 -10.63 -1.48 -8.13
N ARG A 14 -10.83 -2.79 -8.33
CA ARG A 14 -12.09 -3.47 -7.94
C ARG A 14 -12.26 -3.50 -6.43
N CYS A 15 -11.18 -3.64 -5.65
CA CYS A 15 -11.21 -3.53 -4.20
C CYS A 15 -11.69 -2.12 -3.78
N HIS A 16 -11.05 -1.07 -4.29
CA HIS A 16 -11.43 0.32 -4.01
C HIS A 16 -12.87 0.63 -4.47
N PHE A 17 -13.25 0.21 -5.68
CA PHE A 17 -14.61 0.32 -6.19
C PHE A 17 -15.66 -0.26 -5.22
N ASN A 18 -15.37 -1.42 -4.63
CA ASN A 18 -16.26 -2.03 -3.65
C ASN A 18 -16.23 -1.29 -2.30
N CYS A 19 -15.10 -0.68 -1.91
CA CYS A 19 -15.02 0.14 -0.71
C CYS A 19 -15.94 1.36 -0.79
N TYR A 20 -16.00 2.05 -1.95
CA TYR A 20 -16.86 3.24 -2.13
C TYR A 20 -18.35 2.95 -1.91
N LYS A 21 -18.81 1.71 -1.98
CA LYS A 21 -20.20 1.33 -1.64
C LYS A 21 -20.50 1.46 -0.14
N ASN A 22 -19.48 1.50 0.71
CA ASN A 22 -19.59 1.52 2.17
C ASN A 22 -18.97 2.76 2.81
N VAL A 23 -18.22 3.54 2.04
CA VAL A 23 -17.63 4.83 2.46
C VAL A 23 -18.73 5.88 2.50
N THR A 24 -18.76 6.70 3.57
CA THR A 24 -19.89 7.60 3.82
C THR A 24 -19.63 9.05 3.42
N ASN A 25 -18.38 9.43 3.20
CA ASN A 25 -17.93 10.79 2.91
C ASN A 25 -17.39 10.99 1.48
N ALA A 26 -17.42 9.94 0.66
CA ALA A 26 -17.00 9.99 -0.74
C ALA A 26 -17.96 9.18 -1.62
N GLU A 27 -18.13 9.63 -2.86
CA GLU A 27 -18.92 8.92 -3.89
C GLU A 27 -18.12 8.75 -5.17
N LEU A 28 -18.17 7.56 -5.75
CA LEU A 28 -17.53 7.28 -7.03
C LEU A 28 -18.44 7.77 -8.15
N VAL A 29 -17.94 8.66 -9.00
CA VAL A 29 -18.71 9.30 -10.09
C VAL A 29 -18.29 8.88 -11.48
N ALA A 30 -17.05 8.37 -11.65
CA ALA A 30 -16.53 7.92 -12.94
C ALA A 30 -15.44 6.87 -12.75
N VAL A 31 -15.24 6.04 -13.78
CA VAL A 31 -14.17 5.04 -13.85
C VAL A 31 -13.42 5.17 -15.17
N CYS A 32 -12.09 5.06 -15.12
CA CYS A 32 -11.23 5.00 -16.29
C CYS A 32 -10.46 3.67 -16.32
N ASP A 33 -10.55 2.92 -17.40
CA ASP A 33 -9.70 1.73 -17.65
C ASP A 33 -9.60 1.51 -19.17
N VAL A 34 -8.41 1.20 -19.66
CA VAL A 34 -8.18 0.86 -21.07
C VAL A 34 -9.02 -0.32 -21.57
N ARG A 35 -9.54 -1.14 -20.65
CA ARG A 35 -10.46 -2.25 -20.91
C ARG A 35 -11.89 -1.83 -20.55
N THR A 36 -12.46 -0.91 -21.31
CA THR A 36 -13.76 -0.31 -21.03
C THR A 36 -14.91 -1.31 -20.88
N GLU A 37 -14.90 -2.41 -21.66
CA GLU A 37 -15.90 -3.49 -21.54
C GLU A 37 -15.82 -4.16 -20.17
N ARG A 38 -14.60 -4.50 -19.71
CA ARG A 38 -14.40 -5.09 -18.37
C ARG A 38 -14.77 -4.09 -17.27
N ALA A 39 -14.44 -2.82 -17.46
CA ALA A 39 -14.87 -1.78 -16.52
C ALA A 39 -16.39 -1.72 -16.43
N ARG A 40 -17.09 -1.82 -17.54
CA ARG A 40 -18.56 -1.85 -17.62
C ARG A 40 -19.16 -3.06 -16.90
N GLU A 41 -18.56 -4.24 -17.04
CA GLU A 41 -19.00 -5.45 -16.33
C GLU A 41 -18.92 -5.29 -14.80
N ILE A 42 -17.89 -4.59 -14.30
CA ILE A 42 -17.68 -4.41 -12.85
C ILE A 42 -18.50 -3.25 -12.30
N ALA A 43 -18.49 -2.10 -12.99
CA ALA A 43 -19.08 -0.87 -12.51
C ALA A 43 -20.60 -0.74 -12.80
N GLY A 44 -21.11 -1.53 -13.74
CA GLY A 44 -22.52 -1.51 -14.14
C GLY A 44 -22.83 -0.49 -15.25
N PRO A 45 -24.06 -0.52 -15.78
CA PRO A 45 -24.44 0.27 -16.96
C PRO A 45 -24.48 1.78 -16.73
N ASP A 46 -24.75 2.23 -15.52
CA ASP A 46 -25.00 3.63 -15.20
C ASP A 46 -23.72 4.42 -14.88
N MET A 47 -22.60 3.73 -14.60
CA MET A 47 -21.34 4.37 -14.29
C MET A 47 -20.69 4.96 -15.56
N PRO A 48 -20.35 6.25 -15.59
CA PRO A 48 -19.51 6.83 -16.64
C PRO A 48 -18.16 6.12 -16.72
N ILE A 49 -17.80 5.65 -17.93
CA ILE A 49 -16.55 4.92 -18.17
C ILE A 49 -15.78 5.58 -19.31
N TYR A 50 -14.50 5.79 -19.07
CA TYR A 50 -13.56 6.41 -19.98
C TYR A 50 -12.40 5.47 -20.30
N GLU A 51 -11.88 5.54 -21.53
CA GLU A 51 -10.73 4.74 -21.97
C GLU A 51 -9.41 5.38 -21.53
N SER A 52 -9.37 6.71 -21.40
CA SER A 52 -8.16 7.45 -21.02
C SER A 52 -8.43 8.46 -19.90
N LEU A 53 -7.38 8.74 -19.12
CA LEU A 53 -7.43 9.76 -18.08
C LEU A 53 -7.69 11.15 -18.68
N ASP A 54 -7.11 11.46 -19.85
CA ASP A 54 -7.31 12.75 -20.51
C ASP A 54 -8.77 12.99 -20.86
N GLU A 55 -9.41 12.00 -21.47
CA GLU A 55 -10.84 12.07 -21.78
C GLU A 55 -11.71 12.27 -20.53
N MET A 56 -11.38 11.56 -19.45
CA MET A 56 -12.12 11.68 -18.20
C MET A 56 -11.93 13.08 -17.57
N LEU A 57 -10.71 13.62 -17.58
CA LEU A 57 -10.41 14.96 -17.07
C LEU A 57 -11.11 16.07 -17.87
N GLU A 58 -11.32 15.88 -19.17
CA GLU A 58 -12.03 16.83 -20.02
C GLU A 58 -13.55 16.84 -19.82
N LYS A 59 -14.13 15.66 -19.50
CA LYS A 59 -15.59 15.46 -19.51
C LYS A 59 -16.25 15.42 -18.16
N GLU A 60 -15.49 15.10 -17.09
CA GLU A 60 -16.04 14.91 -15.76
C GLU A 60 -15.55 15.97 -14.76
N GLN A 61 -16.37 16.23 -13.76
CA GLN A 61 -16.05 17.11 -12.63
C GLN A 61 -15.99 16.28 -11.36
N PHE A 62 -14.85 16.24 -10.71
CA PHE A 62 -14.61 15.52 -9.44
C PHE A 62 -13.52 16.20 -8.61
N ASP A 63 -13.45 15.85 -7.33
CA ASP A 63 -12.56 16.50 -6.34
C ASP A 63 -11.27 15.71 -6.12
N MET A 64 -11.32 14.40 -6.37
CA MET A 64 -10.25 13.45 -6.05
C MET A 64 -10.12 12.39 -7.14
N LEU A 65 -8.87 12.10 -7.54
CA LEU A 65 -8.54 10.94 -8.37
C LEU A 65 -7.99 9.84 -7.48
N ASP A 66 -8.56 8.63 -7.62
CA ASP A 66 -8.07 7.39 -7.01
C ASP A 66 -7.34 6.55 -8.07
N ILE A 67 -6.03 6.35 -7.89
CA ILE A 67 -5.14 5.71 -8.87
C ILE A 67 -4.84 4.27 -8.44
N CYS A 68 -5.42 3.30 -9.16
CA CYS A 68 -5.23 1.86 -8.98
C CYS A 68 -4.63 1.18 -10.22
N THR A 69 -3.78 1.89 -10.93
CA THR A 69 -3.10 1.42 -12.15
C THR A 69 -1.84 0.62 -11.81
N PRO A 70 -1.16 0.01 -12.81
CA PRO A 70 0.18 -0.53 -12.61
C PRO A 70 1.18 0.51 -12.10
N SER A 71 2.09 0.10 -11.22
CA SER A 71 2.98 0.99 -10.45
C SER A 71 3.85 1.91 -11.31
N TYR A 72 4.25 1.47 -12.51
CA TYR A 72 5.04 2.30 -13.44
C TYR A 72 4.28 3.51 -14.01
N LEU A 73 2.94 3.56 -13.86
CA LEU A 73 2.10 4.68 -14.28
C LEU A 73 1.80 5.69 -13.15
N HIS A 74 2.12 5.34 -11.90
CA HIS A 74 1.74 6.16 -10.72
C HIS A 74 2.27 7.58 -10.81
N ARG A 75 3.56 7.74 -11.19
CA ARG A 75 4.16 9.08 -11.30
C ARG A 75 3.45 9.96 -12.32
N GLU A 76 3.28 9.45 -13.55
CA GLU A 76 2.69 10.22 -14.63
C GLU A 76 1.26 10.66 -14.29
N MET A 77 0.44 9.71 -13.84
CA MET A 77 -0.97 9.96 -13.54
C MET A 77 -1.14 10.86 -12.32
N SER A 78 -0.33 10.68 -11.26
CA SER A 78 -0.38 11.52 -10.07
C SER A 78 0.02 12.97 -10.37
N VAL A 79 1.11 13.17 -11.10
CA VAL A 79 1.56 14.52 -11.48
C VAL A 79 0.52 15.21 -12.35
N LYS A 80 -0.03 14.51 -13.35
CA LYS A 80 -1.07 15.04 -14.24
C LYS A 80 -2.32 15.47 -13.45
N ALA A 81 -2.82 14.63 -12.55
CA ALA A 81 -4.00 14.95 -11.74
C ALA A 81 -3.77 16.13 -10.79
N LEU A 82 -2.62 16.16 -10.12
CA LEU A 82 -2.23 17.27 -9.24
C LEU A 82 -2.14 18.60 -10.00
N GLU A 83 -1.51 18.61 -11.20
CA GLU A 83 -1.42 19.79 -12.07
C GLU A 83 -2.78 20.20 -12.65
N HIS A 84 -3.74 19.28 -12.76
CA HIS A 84 -5.15 19.56 -13.07
C HIS A 84 -5.94 20.13 -11.88
N GLY A 85 -5.30 20.26 -10.71
CA GLY A 85 -5.94 20.82 -9.51
C GLY A 85 -6.79 19.80 -8.75
N LEU A 86 -6.52 18.51 -8.86
CA LEU A 86 -7.21 17.42 -8.17
C LEU A 86 -6.42 16.93 -6.97
N ASN A 87 -7.12 16.47 -5.92
CA ASN A 87 -6.50 15.70 -4.85
C ASN A 87 -6.28 14.26 -5.34
N VAL A 88 -5.24 13.60 -4.84
CA VAL A 88 -4.84 12.27 -5.35
C VAL A 88 -4.66 11.27 -4.23
N LEU A 89 -5.41 10.17 -4.29
CA LEU A 89 -5.12 8.92 -3.60
C LEU A 89 -4.44 8.00 -4.63
N CYS A 90 -3.26 7.48 -4.32
CA CYS A 90 -2.54 6.61 -5.24
C CYS A 90 -2.17 5.30 -4.54
N GLU A 91 -2.48 4.16 -5.17
CA GLU A 91 -2.02 2.87 -4.68
C GLU A 91 -0.51 2.84 -4.47
N LYS A 92 -0.10 1.96 -3.55
CA LYS A 92 1.32 1.71 -3.31
C LYS A 92 1.96 0.89 -4.48
N PRO A 93 3.24 1.02 -4.68
CA PRO A 93 4.16 2.02 -4.12
C PRO A 93 3.86 3.41 -4.67
N MET A 94 4.27 4.48 -3.97
CA MET A 94 4.14 5.85 -4.49
C MET A 94 4.71 5.96 -5.91
N SER A 95 5.86 5.33 -6.14
CA SER A 95 6.52 5.15 -7.43
C SER A 95 7.55 4.03 -7.36
N LEU A 96 8.20 3.70 -8.49
CA LEU A 96 9.22 2.65 -8.54
C LEU A 96 10.60 3.09 -8.00
N ASN A 97 10.81 4.39 -7.83
CA ASN A 97 12.08 4.95 -7.34
C ASN A 97 11.86 6.29 -6.62
N SER A 98 12.84 6.69 -5.81
CA SER A 98 12.75 7.90 -5.00
C SER A 98 12.75 9.20 -5.82
N THR A 99 13.36 9.22 -7.00
CA THR A 99 13.35 10.39 -7.89
C THR A 99 11.93 10.68 -8.38
N ASP A 100 11.20 9.66 -8.80
CA ASP A 100 9.81 9.78 -9.25
C ASP A 100 8.87 10.10 -8.08
N ALA A 101 9.10 9.52 -6.89
CA ALA A 101 8.38 9.87 -5.67
C ALA A 101 8.57 11.34 -5.30
N ALA A 102 9.81 11.85 -5.39
CA ALA A 102 10.10 13.26 -5.15
C ALA A 102 9.39 14.18 -6.17
N ALA A 103 9.26 13.75 -7.44
CA ALA A 103 8.53 14.50 -8.45
C ALA A 103 7.02 14.60 -8.14
N ILE A 104 6.40 13.51 -7.65
CA ILE A 104 5.00 13.52 -7.20
C ILE A 104 4.83 14.47 -6.01
N LYS A 105 5.69 14.35 -4.99
CA LYS A 105 5.68 15.24 -3.81
C LYS A 105 5.77 16.71 -4.23
N ALA A 106 6.73 17.05 -5.09
CA ALA A 106 6.90 18.39 -5.60
C ALA A 106 5.68 18.90 -6.39
N ALA A 107 5.00 18.03 -7.14
CA ALA A 107 3.76 18.38 -7.84
C ALA A 107 2.61 18.68 -6.85
N ALA A 108 2.48 17.90 -5.78
CA ALA A 108 1.51 18.15 -4.72
C ALA A 108 1.75 19.51 -4.04
N GLU A 109 3.01 19.82 -3.71
CA GLU A 109 3.41 21.10 -3.14
C GLU A 109 3.11 22.28 -4.08
N ARG A 110 3.44 22.17 -5.37
CA ARG A 110 3.17 23.23 -6.36
C ARG A 110 1.70 23.49 -6.62
N SER A 111 0.91 22.43 -6.67
CA SER A 111 -0.54 22.51 -6.94
C SER A 111 -1.35 22.97 -5.72
N GLY A 112 -0.80 22.84 -4.51
CA GLY A 112 -1.51 23.04 -3.25
C GLY A 112 -2.60 22.00 -3.00
N LYS A 113 -2.58 20.88 -3.74
CA LYS A 113 -3.53 19.78 -3.58
C LYS A 113 -2.98 18.68 -2.69
N LEU A 114 -3.88 17.92 -2.09
CA LEU A 114 -3.52 16.84 -1.20
C LEU A 114 -3.14 15.58 -2.01
N PHE A 115 -2.10 14.92 -1.57
CA PHE A 115 -1.66 13.62 -2.07
C PHE A 115 -1.48 12.64 -0.92
N MET A 116 -1.95 11.41 -1.10
CA MET A 116 -1.72 10.31 -0.17
C MET A 116 -1.46 9.02 -0.95
N THR A 117 -0.45 8.27 -0.54
CA THR A 117 -0.26 6.88 -1.00
C THR A 117 -1.13 5.95 -0.16
N ALA A 118 -1.78 4.97 -0.79
CA ALA A 118 -2.60 3.98 -0.11
C ALA A 118 -1.72 2.91 0.59
N HIS A 119 -1.08 3.31 1.68
CA HIS A 119 -0.33 2.42 2.56
C HIS A 119 -1.28 1.74 3.55
N VAL A 120 -2.13 0.87 3.03
CA VAL A 120 -3.25 0.23 3.74
C VAL A 120 -2.86 -0.44 5.06
N VAL A 121 -1.64 -0.95 5.18
CA VAL A 121 -1.17 -1.62 6.40
C VAL A 121 -1.22 -0.69 7.62
N ARG A 122 -1.05 0.62 7.43
CA ARG A 122 -1.19 1.62 8.51
C ARG A 122 -2.63 1.75 9.05
N PHE A 123 -3.63 1.25 8.30
CA PHE A 123 -5.06 1.25 8.63
C PHE A 123 -5.59 -0.13 9.01
N MET A 124 -4.73 -1.15 9.02
CA MET A 124 -5.08 -2.50 9.43
C MET A 124 -4.94 -2.67 10.94
N GLU A 125 -6.00 -3.12 11.62
CA GLU A 125 -6.05 -3.22 13.08
C GLU A 125 -4.93 -4.05 13.72
N PRO A 126 -4.50 -5.21 13.19
CA PRO A 126 -3.39 -5.95 13.77
C PRO A 126 -2.11 -5.13 13.86
N TYR A 127 -1.85 -4.31 12.83
CA TYR A 127 -0.67 -3.46 12.77
C TYR A 127 -0.82 -2.19 13.62
N ALA A 128 -2.01 -1.59 13.63
CA ALA A 128 -2.32 -0.46 14.52
C ALA A 128 -2.18 -0.86 16.00
N TYR A 129 -2.59 -2.08 16.35
CA TYR A 129 -2.42 -2.63 17.69
C TYR A 129 -0.94 -2.78 18.06
N LEU A 130 -0.12 -3.40 17.19
CA LEU A 130 1.33 -3.50 17.38
C LEU A 130 1.96 -2.13 17.64
N LYS A 131 1.62 -1.13 16.83
CA LYS A 131 2.11 0.25 17.00
C LYS A 131 1.66 0.86 18.32
N THR A 132 0.42 0.64 18.73
CA THR A 132 -0.14 1.15 19.99
C THR A 132 0.58 0.58 21.19
N VAL A 133 0.75 -0.74 21.25
CA VAL A 133 1.46 -1.43 22.34
C VAL A 133 2.93 -1.01 22.41
N THR A 134 3.59 -0.90 21.26
CA THR A 134 4.98 -0.45 21.17
C THR A 134 5.14 0.98 21.67
N ASN A 135 4.29 1.91 21.22
CA ASN A 135 4.37 3.33 21.62
C ASN A 135 4.00 3.55 23.08
N ALA A 136 3.09 2.74 23.63
CA ALA A 136 2.72 2.80 25.05
C ALA A 136 3.81 2.25 25.98
N GLY A 137 4.80 1.52 25.44
CA GLY A 137 5.81 0.83 26.23
C GLY A 137 5.22 -0.23 27.16
N ALA A 138 4.06 -0.81 26.82
CA ALA A 138 3.28 -1.71 27.67
C ALA A 138 4.08 -2.95 28.12
N HIS A 139 5.01 -3.41 27.27
CA HIS A 139 5.90 -4.55 27.56
C HIS A 139 7.38 -4.16 27.67
N GLY A 140 7.66 -2.89 27.92
CA GLY A 140 9.03 -2.38 27.90
C GLY A 140 9.53 -2.13 26.46
N ARG A 141 10.84 -2.14 26.29
CA ARG A 141 11.48 -1.85 25.00
C ARG A 141 11.27 -3.01 24.03
N LEU A 142 11.04 -2.69 22.74
CA LEU A 142 11.06 -3.67 21.66
C LEU A 142 12.51 -4.15 21.47
N LEU A 143 12.73 -5.45 21.50
CA LEU A 143 14.04 -6.09 21.30
C LEU A 143 14.20 -6.61 19.89
N ARG A 144 13.12 -7.21 19.33
CA ARG A 144 13.11 -7.81 18.02
C ARG A 144 11.73 -7.72 17.39
N LEU A 145 11.70 -7.47 16.08
CA LEU A 145 10.50 -7.58 15.26
C LEU A 145 10.85 -8.36 13.99
N ASP A 146 10.12 -9.43 13.73
CA ASP A 146 10.21 -10.19 12.48
C ASP A 146 8.89 -10.06 11.72
N MET A 147 8.96 -9.62 10.46
CA MET A 147 7.81 -9.50 9.57
C MET A 147 8.00 -10.38 8.34
N ARG A 148 6.92 -10.95 7.87
CA ARG A 148 6.97 -11.84 6.72
C ARG A 148 5.76 -11.63 5.82
N ARG A 149 6.02 -11.45 4.51
CA ARG A 149 4.99 -11.30 3.49
C ARG A 149 5.38 -12.09 2.26
N ILE A 150 4.70 -13.22 2.04
CA ILE A 150 5.04 -14.14 0.96
C ILE A 150 3.78 -14.59 0.22
N SER A 151 3.91 -14.88 -1.07
CA SER A 151 2.83 -15.42 -1.88
C SER A 151 3.34 -16.21 -3.10
N SER A 152 2.41 -16.82 -3.81
CA SER A 152 2.65 -17.18 -5.20
C SER A 152 2.87 -15.93 -6.04
N VAL A 153 3.68 -16.06 -7.09
CA VAL A 153 3.86 -15.01 -8.09
C VAL A 153 2.49 -14.57 -8.66
N PRO A 154 2.27 -13.26 -8.86
CA PRO A 154 0.95 -12.70 -9.20
C PRO A 154 0.61 -12.86 -10.69
N LEU A 155 0.37 -14.09 -11.17
CA LEU A 155 -0.02 -14.41 -12.55
C LEU A 155 -1.36 -13.82 -12.99
N TRP A 156 -2.13 -13.28 -12.06
CA TRP A 156 -3.43 -12.64 -12.30
C TRP A 156 -3.31 -11.19 -12.82
N SER A 157 -2.10 -10.63 -12.82
CA SER A 157 -1.87 -9.25 -13.27
C SER A 157 -2.10 -9.11 -14.77
N TRP A 158 -2.73 -7.99 -15.18
CA TRP A 158 -3.00 -7.72 -16.59
C TRP A 158 -1.70 -7.68 -17.40
N ASN A 159 -1.64 -8.42 -18.52
CA ASN A 159 -0.44 -8.58 -19.34
C ASN A 159 0.82 -8.97 -18.52
N ASN A 160 0.63 -9.61 -17.37
CA ASN A 160 1.71 -10.05 -16.48
C ASN A 160 2.70 -8.93 -16.10
N TRP A 161 2.25 -7.67 -16.02
CA TRP A 161 3.12 -6.53 -15.74
C TRP A 161 3.89 -6.68 -14.42
N MET A 162 3.34 -7.39 -13.44
CA MET A 162 4.00 -7.62 -12.15
C MET A 162 5.22 -8.54 -12.27
N LEU A 163 5.31 -9.36 -13.34
CA LEU A 163 6.47 -10.19 -13.64
C LEU A 163 7.60 -9.44 -14.36
N ASP A 164 7.32 -8.24 -14.83
CA ASP A 164 8.29 -7.35 -15.45
C ASP A 164 8.89 -6.45 -14.34
N LEU A 165 10.14 -6.75 -13.96
CA LEU A 165 10.80 -6.04 -12.85
C LEU A 165 10.98 -4.54 -13.14
N GLU A 166 11.06 -4.12 -14.41
CA GLU A 166 11.13 -2.71 -14.76
C GLU A 166 9.81 -1.98 -14.53
N LYS A 167 8.68 -2.72 -14.52
CA LYS A 167 7.34 -2.18 -14.29
C LYS A 167 6.85 -2.32 -12.86
N SER A 168 7.27 -3.37 -12.17
CA SER A 168 6.79 -3.68 -10.82
C SER A 168 7.80 -3.34 -9.72
N GLY A 169 9.10 -3.36 -10.03
CA GLY A 169 10.18 -3.31 -9.05
C GLY A 169 10.36 -4.61 -8.27
N GLY A 170 9.61 -5.69 -8.64
CA GLY A 170 9.67 -6.99 -7.97
C GLY A 170 9.20 -6.96 -6.52
N THR A 171 9.52 -8.02 -5.76
CA THR A 171 9.14 -8.12 -4.35
C THR A 171 9.67 -7.00 -3.46
N PRO A 172 10.85 -6.40 -3.70
CA PRO A 172 11.30 -5.30 -2.86
C PRO A 172 10.33 -4.11 -2.84
N ILE A 173 9.92 -3.65 -4.02
CA ILE A 173 9.11 -2.43 -4.17
C ILE A 173 7.61 -2.71 -4.21
N ASP A 174 7.17 -3.87 -4.70
CA ASP A 174 5.74 -4.17 -4.74
C ASP A 174 5.23 -4.83 -3.45
N LEU A 175 5.98 -5.78 -2.90
CA LEU A 175 5.50 -6.61 -1.79
C LEU A 175 6.09 -6.17 -0.43
N SER A 176 7.43 -6.06 -0.33
CA SER A 176 8.08 -5.75 0.95
C SER A 176 7.84 -4.33 1.42
N ILE A 177 7.53 -3.41 0.51
CA ILE A 177 7.25 -2.01 0.87
C ILE A 177 6.12 -1.89 1.89
N HIS A 178 5.16 -2.80 1.92
CA HIS A 178 4.09 -2.81 2.91
C HIS A 178 4.61 -2.90 4.35
N ASP A 179 5.54 -3.82 4.57
CA ASP A 179 6.10 -4.06 5.90
C ASP A 179 7.20 -3.03 6.22
N LEU A 180 8.04 -2.68 5.25
CA LEU A 180 9.09 -1.67 5.41
C LEU A 180 8.51 -0.29 5.68
N ASP A 181 7.43 0.08 5.00
CA ASP A 181 6.67 1.30 5.27
C ASP A 181 6.10 1.32 6.69
N PHE A 182 5.49 0.22 7.11
CA PHE A 182 4.91 0.13 8.45
C PHE A 182 5.98 0.16 9.54
N ILE A 183 7.10 -0.53 9.35
CA ILE A 183 8.24 -0.49 10.28
C ILE A 183 8.72 0.95 10.45
N GLN A 184 8.93 1.67 9.33
CA GLN A 184 9.36 3.06 9.36
C GLN A 184 8.29 3.99 9.98
N TYR A 185 7.00 3.74 9.74
CA TYR A 185 5.89 4.47 10.36
C TYR A 185 5.86 4.29 11.88
N MET A 186 6.24 3.11 12.36
CA MET A 186 6.24 2.78 13.78
C MET A 186 7.52 3.24 14.50
N LEU A 187 8.71 2.99 13.90
CA LEU A 187 10.02 3.14 14.55
C LEU A 187 10.84 4.32 14.01
N GLY A 188 10.41 4.97 12.91
CA GLY A 188 11.20 5.99 12.23
C GLY A 188 12.26 5.40 11.29
N GLN A 189 13.29 6.20 10.99
CA GLN A 189 14.39 5.77 10.12
C GLN A 189 15.35 4.84 10.88
N PRO A 190 15.77 3.71 10.27
CA PRO A 190 16.77 2.85 10.87
C PRO A 190 18.18 3.48 10.81
N ASP A 191 19.01 3.19 11.83
CA ASP A 191 20.40 3.62 11.88
C ASP A 191 21.22 3.01 10.72
N SER A 192 20.99 1.71 10.46
CA SER A 192 21.60 1.00 9.34
C SER A 192 20.69 -0.10 8.81
N VAL A 193 20.97 -0.55 7.58
CA VAL A 193 20.22 -1.62 6.92
C VAL A 193 21.17 -2.58 6.22
N ARG A 194 20.71 -3.83 6.07
CA ARG A 194 21.29 -4.85 5.20
C ARG A 194 20.19 -5.55 4.43
N GLY A 195 20.54 -6.18 3.30
CA GLY A 195 19.64 -7.01 2.55
C GLY A 195 20.29 -8.28 2.02
N VAL A 196 19.46 -9.27 1.73
CA VAL A 196 19.79 -10.41 0.88
C VAL A 196 18.72 -10.49 -0.19
N TYR A 197 19.07 -10.13 -1.41
CA TYR A 197 18.18 -10.20 -2.57
C TYR A 197 18.51 -11.43 -3.41
N ARG A 198 17.49 -12.17 -3.80
CA ARG A 198 17.65 -13.38 -4.60
C ARG A 198 16.70 -13.35 -5.79
N LYS A 199 17.26 -13.52 -6.99
CA LYS A 199 16.49 -13.83 -8.19
C LYS A 199 16.18 -15.32 -8.21
N LEU A 200 14.92 -15.64 -8.38
CA LEU A 200 14.40 -17.00 -8.45
C LEU A 200 14.00 -17.34 -9.89
N LYS A 201 13.56 -18.58 -10.13
CA LYS A 201 13.01 -18.98 -11.44
C LYS A 201 11.69 -18.29 -11.72
N ASP A 202 11.33 -18.25 -13.01
CA ASP A 202 10.03 -17.79 -13.49
C ASP A 202 9.69 -16.33 -13.11
N ASN A 203 10.70 -15.44 -13.15
CA ASN A 203 10.62 -14.04 -12.74
C ASN A 203 10.12 -13.84 -11.29
N CYS A 204 10.32 -14.83 -10.46
CA CYS A 204 10.16 -14.72 -9.03
C CYS A 204 11.40 -14.09 -8.39
N ASP A 205 11.23 -13.52 -7.24
CA ASP A 205 12.33 -12.99 -6.44
C ASP A 205 11.99 -13.00 -4.95
N SER A 206 12.99 -12.78 -4.13
CA SER A 206 12.83 -12.62 -2.69
C SER A 206 13.82 -11.62 -2.15
N ILE A 207 13.42 -10.93 -1.10
CA ILE A 207 14.28 -10.05 -0.32
C ILE A 207 14.10 -10.34 1.16
N THR A 208 15.20 -10.44 1.89
CA THR A 208 15.24 -10.39 3.35
C THR A 208 15.98 -9.13 3.74
N SER A 209 15.33 -8.29 4.51
CA SER A 209 15.84 -7.01 4.99
C SER A 209 16.11 -7.08 6.47
N GLU A 210 17.25 -6.55 6.90
CA GLU A 210 17.61 -6.32 8.31
C GLU A 210 17.73 -4.82 8.55
N LEU A 211 16.99 -4.31 9.54
CA LEU A 211 16.99 -2.91 9.93
C LEU A 211 17.41 -2.81 11.40
N PHE A 212 18.34 -1.92 11.69
CA PHE A 212 18.90 -1.74 13.03
C PHE A 212 18.46 -0.41 13.63
N TYR A 213 17.95 -0.45 14.84
CA TYR A 213 17.48 0.70 15.64
C TYR A 213 18.13 0.62 17.03
N GLY A 214 19.37 1.10 17.17
CA GLY A 214 20.15 0.87 18.37
C GLY A 214 20.35 -0.62 18.62
N ASP A 215 19.83 -1.11 19.74
CA ASP A 215 19.87 -2.53 20.13
C ASP A 215 18.70 -3.36 19.59
N THR A 216 17.74 -2.74 18.90
CA THR A 216 16.57 -3.43 18.32
C THR A 216 16.90 -3.93 16.92
N LEU A 217 16.71 -5.23 16.68
CA LEU A 217 16.79 -5.83 15.34
C LEU A 217 15.39 -6.01 14.76
N VAL A 218 15.20 -5.51 13.56
CA VAL A 218 13.97 -5.75 12.79
C VAL A 218 14.32 -6.50 11.51
N THR A 219 13.57 -7.56 11.19
CA THR A 219 13.72 -8.28 9.93
C THR A 219 12.40 -8.23 9.14
N ALA A 220 12.49 -8.14 7.82
CA ALA A 220 11.35 -8.23 6.93
C ALA A 220 11.67 -9.13 5.73
N GLU A 221 10.88 -10.19 5.53
CA GLU A 221 10.96 -11.08 4.37
C GLU A 221 9.82 -10.80 3.41
N GLY A 222 10.15 -10.50 2.14
CA GLY A 222 9.21 -10.46 1.03
C GLY A 222 9.60 -11.46 -0.04
N ALA A 223 8.65 -12.28 -0.52
CA ALA A 223 8.98 -13.25 -1.56
C ALA A 223 7.79 -13.63 -2.43
N TRP A 224 8.05 -13.77 -3.74
CA TRP A 224 7.18 -14.46 -4.67
C TRP A 224 7.79 -15.79 -5.09
N TYR A 225 6.99 -16.85 -5.00
CA TYR A 225 7.40 -18.18 -5.40
C TYR A 225 6.57 -18.68 -6.59
N SER A 226 7.19 -19.49 -7.47
CA SER A 226 6.53 -20.03 -8.67
C SER A 226 5.55 -21.18 -8.42
N TYR A 227 5.51 -21.70 -7.19
CA TYR A 227 4.54 -22.73 -6.80
C TYR A 227 3.35 -22.13 -6.04
N LYS A 228 2.26 -22.89 -5.96
CA LYS A 228 1.04 -22.47 -5.26
C LYS A 228 1.32 -22.32 -3.76
N LEU A 229 1.23 -21.10 -3.28
CA LEU A 229 1.42 -20.72 -1.89
C LEU A 229 0.29 -19.76 -1.49
N PRO A 230 -0.39 -19.97 -0.34
CA PRO A 230 -1.33 -18.99 0.18
C PRO A 230 -0.60 -17.66 0.45
N PHE A 231 -1.30 -16.55 0.21
CA PHE A 231 -0.82 -15.26 0.68
C PHE A 231 -0.66 -15.30 2.20
N THR A 232 0.52 -14.97 2.68
CA THR A 232 0.85 -15.00 4.10
C THR A 232 1.46 -13.66 4.50
N CYS A 233 0.86 -13.00 5.48
CA CYS A 233 1.42 -11.83 6.15
C CYS A 233 1.39 -12.09 7.66
N THR A 234 2.54 -11.97 8.31
CA THR A 234 2.71 -12.25 9.74
C THR A 234 3.70 -11.28 10.35
N TYR A 235 3.59 -11.08 11.68
CA TYR A 235 4.67 -10.50 12.46
C TYR A 235 4.84 -11.25 13.78
N SER A 236 6.07 -11.18 14.32
CA SER A 236 6.43 -11.58 15.69
C SER A 236 7.29 -10.49 16.31
N ALA A 237 6.81 -9.89 17.39
CA ALA A 237 7.48 -8.85 18.15
C ALA A 237 7.82 -9.34 19.55
N VAL A 238 9.10 -9.20 19.94
CA VAL A 238 9.61 -9.58 21.27
C VAL A 238 10.03 -8.31 22.00
N PHE A 239 9.46 -8.10 23.17
CA PHE A 239 9.75 -7.01 24.08
C PHE A 239 10.50 -7.51 25.32
N GLU A 240 10.96 -6.60 26.17
CA GLU A 240 11.63 -6.97 27.43
C GLU A 240 10.74 -7.81 28.35
N ASN A 241 9.41 -7.59 28.33
CA ASN A 241 8.47 -8.20 29.23
C ASN A 241 7.25 -8.84 28.55
N GLY A 242 7.32 -9.13 27.24
CA GLY A 242 6.18 -9.74 26.53
C GLY A 242 6.42 -9.95 25.05
N THR A 243 5.42 -10.52 24.41
CA THR A 243 5.42 -10.80 22.97
C THR A 243 4.10 -10.38 22.33
N LEU A 244 4.17 -10.00 21.05
CA LEU A 244 3.02 -9.84 20.19
C LEU A 244 3.25 -10.61 18.89
N GLU A 245 2.26 -11.40 18.49
CA GLU A 245 2.33 -12.19 17.26
C GLU A 245 1.06 -11.99 16.42
N TYR A 246 1.22 -11.91 15.11
CA TYR A 246 0.11 -11.92 14.16
C TYR A 246 0.30 -13.05 13.17
N HIS A 247 -0.58 -14.03 13.20
CA HIS A 247 -0.61 -15.15 12.27
C HIS A 247 -2.02 -15.74 12.19
N GLY A 248 -2.34 -16.40 11.06
CA GLY A 248 -3.66 -17.00 10.87
C GLY A 248 -4.83 -16.00 10.93
N GLY A 249 -4.57 -14.70 10.68
CA GLY A 249 -5.58 -13.64 10.76
C GLY A 249 -5.90 -13.16 12.19
N LYS A 250 -5.13 -13.58 13.19
CA LYS A 250 -5.35 -13.29 14.61
C LYS A 250 -4.11 -12.71 15.26
N VAL A 251 -4.30 -11.87 16.28
CA VAL A 251 -3.24 -11.32 17.11
C VAL A 251 -3.20 -12.08 18.44
N TYR A 252 -1.99 -12.36 18.90
CA TYR A 252 -1.72 -12.98 20.18
C TYR A 252 -0.79 -12.09 20.99
N GLU A 253 -1.14 -11.84 22.24
CA GLU A 253 -0.32 -11.14 23.21
C GLU A 253 0.05 -12.11 24.33
N ASN A 254 1.36 -12.37 24.50
CA ASN A 254 1.87 -13.36 25.44
C ASN A 254 1.26 -14.76 25.27
N GLY A 255 0.93 -15.13 24.02
CA GLY A 255 0.32 -16.41 23.67
C GLY A 255 -1.19 -16.47 23.81
N GLU A 256 -1.84 -15.43 24.31
CA GLU A 256 -3.30 -15.33 24.41
C GLU A 256 -3.88 -14.53 23.24
N GLU A 257 -4.98 -15.02 22.62
CA GLU A 257 -5.65 -14.33 21.51
C GLU A 257 -6.25 -13.00 21.96
N VAL A 258 -5.93 -11.93 21.24
CA VAL A 258 -6.51 -10.60 21.44
C VAL A 258 -7.70 -10.44 20.49
N GLU A 259 -8.88 -10.17 21.05
CA GLU A 259 -10.03 -9.79 20.24
C GLU A 259 -9.84 -8.37 19.70
N LEU A 260 -9.62 -8.25 18.40
CA LEU A 260 -9.64 -6.98 17.69
C LEU A 260 -10.98 -6.82 16.98
N ASP A 261 -11.45 -5.58 16.89
CA ASP A 261 -12.66 -5.30 16.10
C ASP A 261 -12.34 -5.62 14.61
N ALA A 262 -12.89 -6.72 14.12
CA ALA A 262 -12.73 -7.10 12.73
C ALA A 262 -13.45 -6.08 11.86
N GLY A 263 -12.69 -5.14 11.27
CA GLY A 263 -13.23 -4.19 10.31
C GLY A 263 -14.05 -4.89 9.22
N LYS A 264 -15.02 -4.22 8.63
CA LYS A 264 -15.96 -4.80 7.64
C LYS A 264 -15.20 -5.47 6.50
N VAL A 265 -15.41 -6.77 6.35
CA VAL A 265 -14.87 -7.57 5.24
C VAL A 265 -15.40 -7.00 3.93
N ILE A 266 -14.52 -6.59 3.06
CA ILE A 266 -14.85 -6.20 1.69
C ILE A 266 -15.09 -7.48 0.90
N GLY A 267 -16.20 -7.56 0.14
CA GLY A 267 -16.58 -8.73 -0.65
C GLY A 267 -15.49 -9.18 -1.65
N ASP A 268 -15.79 -10.20 -2.46
CA ASP A 268 -14.83 -10.76 -3.43
C ASP A 268 -14.17 -9.68 -4.30
N THR A 269 -12.87 -9.44 -4.07
CA THR A 269 -12.04 -8.48 -4.80
C THR A 269 -11.41 -9.07 -6.05
N GLY A 270 -11.51 -10.39 -6.23
CA GLY A 270 -10.86 -11.12 -7.31
C GLY A 270 -9.34 -11.28 -7.15
N ILE A 271 -8.79 -10.87 -6.01
CA ILE A 271 -7.38 -11.09 -5.62
C ILE A 271 -7.32 -11.72 -4.24
N ASN A 272 -6.27 -12.49 -3.98
CA ASN A 272 -6.07 -13.15 -2.69
C ASN A 272 -5.48 -12.17 -1.67
N ILE A 273 -6.33 -11.31 -1.11
CA ILE A 273 -6.00 -10.43 0.01
C ILE A 273 -6.79 -10.87 1.24
N SER A 274 -6.16 -10.89 2.39
CA SER A 274 -6.85 -11.08 3.66
C SER A 274 -7.84 -9.94 3.86
N GLY A 275 -9.12 -10.24 3.95
CA GLY A 275 -10.25 -9.30 3.95
C GLY A 275 -10.32 -8.43 5.19
N VAL A 276 -9.34 -7.59 5.42
CA VAL A 276 -9.25 -6.70 6.57
C VAL A 276 -9.71 -5.30 6.17
N GLY A 277 -10.54 -4.67 6.97
CA GLY A 277 -11.22 -3.39 6.71
C GLY A 277 -10.35 -2.15 6.52
N GLY A 278 -9.03 -2.30 6.35
CA GLY A 278 -8.10 -1.18 6.18
C GLY A 278 -8.35 -0.33 4.92
N TYR A 279 -8.75 -0.96 3.82
CA TYR A 279 -8.97 -0.25 2.53
C TYR A 279 -10.08 0.80 2.59
N ALA A 280 -11.23 0.48 3.17
CA ALA A 280 -12.29 1.46 3.34
C ALA A 280 -11.84 2.58 4.30
N GLY A 281 -11.14 2.21 5.38
CA GLY A 281 -10.63 3.16 6.36
C GLY A 281 -9.64 4.17 5.77
N GLU A 282 -8.73 3.76 4.90
CA GLU A 282 -7.78 4.69 4.25
C GLU A 282 -8.48 5.64 3.27
N ILE A 283 -9.48 5.14 2.52
CA ILE A 283 -10.28 5.96 1.60
C ILE A 283 -11.09 7.00 2.39
N GLU A 284 -11.83 6.58 3.44
CA GLU A 284 -12.60 7.48 4.31
C GLU A 284 -11.70 8.52 5.00
N TYR A 285 -10.53 8.10 5.47
CA TYR A 285 -9.56 8.99 6.07
C TYR A 285 -9.10 10.07 5.10
N PHE A 286 -8.69 9.68 3.88
CA PHE A 286 -8.20 10.65 2.91
C PHE A 286 -9.32 11.56 2.39
N ALA A 287 -10.50 11.03 2.11
CA ALA A 287 -11.68 11.84 1.75
C ALA A 287 -12.01 12.87 2.86
N SER A 288 -11.88 12.49 4.13
CA SER A 288 -12.04 13.41 5.26
C SER A 288 -10.95 14.51 5.29
N CYS A 289 -9.72 14.18 4.91
CA CYS A 289 -8.66 15.19 4.76
C CYS A 289 -9.00 16.19 3.65
N VAL A 290 -9.46 15.70 2.50
CA VAL A 290 -9.87 16.52 1.36
C VAL A 290 -11.06 17.43 1.74
N GLU A 291 -12.09 16.88 2.40
CA GLU A 291 -13.27 17.64 2.84
C GLU A 291 -12.92 18.79 3.80
N ARG A 292 -11.95 18.57 4.67
CA ARG A 292 -11.48 19.60 5.62
C ARG A 292 -10.37 20.51 5.07
N GLY A 293 -9.78 20.18 3.92
CA GLY A 293 -8.61 20.88 3.39
C GLY A 293 -7.36 20.71 4.28
N GLU A 294 -7.25 19.59 5.00
CA GLU A 294 -6.15 19.30 5.91
C GLU A 294 -5.20 18.26 5.34
N ALA A 295 -3.90 18.50 5.42
CA ALA A 295 -2.91 17.52 4.98
C ALA A 295 -3.03 16.18 5.74
N PRO A 296 -2.91 15.03 5.05
CA PRO A 296 -2.95 13.72 5.71
C PRO A 296 -1.76 13.56 6.65
N LYS A 297 -2.03 13.10 7.89
CA LYS A 297 -1.01 12.91 8.96
C LYS A 297 -0.60 11.45 9.11
N VAL A 298 -1.48 10.51 8.76
CA VAL A 298 -1.20 9.07 8.86
C VAL A 298 -0.24 8.62 7.76
N VAL A 299 -0.47 9.07 6.53
CA VAL A 299 0.41 8.81 5.39
C VAL A 299 0.69 10.13 4.70
N THR A 300 1.86 10.71 4.93
CA THR A 300 2.29 11.96 4.27
C THR A 300 3.07 11.65 2.99
N PRO A 301 3.13 12.57 2.01
CA PRO A 301 3.99 12.41 0.84
C PRO A 301 5.46 12.17 1.20
N GLU A 302 5.95 12.83 2.28
CA GLU A 302 7.30 12.65 2.81
C GLU A 302 7.52 11.23 3.32
N SER A 303 6.58 10.69 4.07
CA SER A 303 6.69 9.33 4.61
C SER A 303 6.68 8.28 3.50
N SER A 304 5.87 8.47 2.45
CA SER A 304 5.81 7.57 1.30
C SER A 304 7.08 7.62 0.45
N LEU A 305 7.63 8.82 0.22
CA LEU A 305 8.95 8.98 -0.40
C LEU A 305 10.05 8.30 0.42
N ALA A 306 10.01 8.47 1.73
CA ALA A 306 10.99 7.84 2.63
C ALA A 306 10.89 6.31 2.59
N SER A 307 9.69 5.73 2.40
CA SER A 307 9.50 4.28 2.26
C SER A 307 10.11 3.74 0.96
N VAL A 308 9.95 4.44 -0.16
CA VAL A 308 10.61 4.09 -1.42
C VAL A 308 12.15 4.20 -1.28
N SER A 309 12.64 5.29 -0.68
CA SER A 309 14.07 5.48 -0.43
C SER A 309 14.66 4.43 0.50
N LEU A 310 13.89 3.94 1.48
CA LEU A 310 14.31 2.86 2.36
C LEU A 310 14.53 1.56 1.57
N VAL A 311 13.61 1.22 0.64
CA VAL A 311 13.77 0.04 -0.22
C VAL A 311 15.04 0.16 -1.09
N GLU A 312 15.28 1.32 -1.72
CA GLU A 312 16.48 1.57 -2.51
C GLU A 312 17.75 1.38 -1.65
N ARG A 313 17.78 1.99 -0.46
CA ARG A 313 18.90 1.87 0.49
C ARG A 313 19.16 0.42 0.92
N ILE A 314 18.09 -0.39 1.10
CA ILE A 314 18.24 -1.82 1.40
C ILE A 314 18.83 -2.56 0.20
N LEU A 315 18.34 -2.30 -1.02
CA LEU A 315 18.86 -2.93 -2.24
C LEU A 315 20.33 -2.60 -2.47
N GLU A 316 20.74 -1.34 -2.28
CA GLU A 316 22.15 -0.91 -2.37
C GLU A 316 23.08 -1.61 -1.36
N ASN A 317 22.54 -1.99 -0.20
CA ASN A 317 23.24 -2.70 0.86
C ASN A 317 22.95 -4.21 0.87
N SER A 318 22.47 -4.76 -0.25
CA SER A 318 22.11 -6.17 -0.35
C SER A 318 23.19 -7.02 -0.98
N ILE A 319 23.36 -8.23 -0.41
CA ILE A 319 24.02 -9.33 -1.10
C ILE A 319 23.03 -9.89 -2.13
N VAL A 320 23.47 -9.99 -3.39
CA VAL A 320 22.69 -10.59 -4.47
C VAL A 320 23.12 -12.03 -4.65
N LEU A 321 22.16 -12.99 -4.54
CA LEU A 321 22.38 -14.44 -4.65
C LEU A 321 21.73 -14.99 -5.91
#